data_ca191f37128dbcd3cf6a6680b4b53efc
#
_entry.id   ca191f37128dbcd3cf6a6680b4b53efc
#
_cell.length_a   1.000
_cell.length_b   1.000
_cell.length_c   1.000
_cell.angle_alpha   90.00
_cell.angle_beta   90.00
_cell.angle_gamma   90.00
#
_symmetry.space_group_name_H-M   'P 1'
#
loop_
_entity.id
_entity.type
_entity.pdbx_description
1 polymer ?
#
loop_
_entity_poly.entity_id
_entity_poly.type
_entity_poly.pdbx_seq_one_letter_code
_entity_poly.pdbx_strand_id
1 'polypeptide(L)'
;MRSIPFLGAMRFLFLLCMTASATLANVPPDLASALKTFRTDAPRGWSFTQTTHAQGQSRVEHFDAARPEFDRWTLLKQDGRAPSQEEQNDHKQKLTRRSSNRTAPLLNEQLDLSHPETVSETPERATYRCPLKPGEAGDKTAAFLRVTLVVHKPTQCIESLEIANTGEFSPTFGVKIVEMKTVMTYSLPSANTPSLPLTVATHLRGRAFLVKSLDAEMTVVFSDYAKAGKK
;
A
#
# COMPACT_ATOMS: atom_id res chain seq x y z
N MET A 1 12.28 81.71 26.07
CA MET A 1 11.63 82.08 24.79
C MET A 1 11.40 80.83 23.99
N ARG A 2 10.07 80.55 23.68
CA ARG A 2 9.49 79.76 22.58
C ARG A 2 9.94 78.29 22.47
N SER A 3 9.23 77.29 23.06
CA SER A 3 8.14 76.48 22.52
C SER A 3 8.15 76.19 21.01
N ILE A 4 8.16 74.90 20.65
CA ILE A 4 7.21 74.25 19.69
C ILE A 4 7.32 72.74 19.81
N PRO A 5 6.19 72.02 19.95
CA PRO A 5 6.15 70.57 20.03
C PRO A 5 6.04 69.97 18.60
N PHE A 6 6.68 68.83 18.33
CA PHE A 6 6.42 68.09 17.10
C PHE A 6 5.76 66.76 17.39
N LEU A 7 4.49 66.73 17.11
CA LEU A 7 3.66 65.54 17.03
C LEU A 7 4.14 64.72 15.83
N GLY A 8 4.60 63.52 16.03
CA GLY A 8 5.07 62.63 14.95
C GLY A 8 4.43 61.26 15.07
N ALA A 9 3.47 61.06 14.23
CA ALA A 9 2.63 59.92 13.96
C ALA A 9 3.25 58.57 14.22
N MET A 10 2.67 57.82 15.12
CA MET A 10 2.89 56.39 15.35
C MET A 10 2.17 55.58 14.24
N ARG A 11 2.88 55.22 13.21
CA ARG A 11 2.40 54.30 12.17
C ARG A 11 2.41 52.90 12.72
N PHE A 12 1.24 52.39 13.14
CA PHE A 12 0.96 50.98 13.36
C PHE A 12 1.12 50.23 12.04
N LEU A 13 2.23 49.54 11.87
CA LEU A 13 2.44 48.57 10.81
C LEU A 13 1.80 47.25 11.26
N PHE A 14 0.56 47.02 10.88
CA PHE A 14 -0.10 45.69 11.01
C PHE A 14 0.62 44.74 10.05
N LEU A 15 1.55 43.97 10.61
CA LEU A 15 2.15 42.84 9.91
C LEU A 15 1.12 41.72 9.87
N LEU A 16 0.37 41.62 8.78
CA LEU A 16 -0.57 40.55 8.51
C LEU A 16 0.26 39.27 8.25
N CYS A 17 0.54 38.51 9.29
CA CYS A 17 1.04 37.14 9.17
C CYS A 17 -0.05 36.28 8.48
N MET A 18 -0.02 36.22 7.16
CA MET A 18 -0.72 35.18 6.44
C MET A 18 0.01 33.86 6.74
N THR A 19 -0.44 33.15 7.74
CA THR A 19 -0.15 31.73 7.90
C THR A 19 -0.74 31.02 6.69
N ALA A 20 0.09 30.64 5.75
CA ALA A 20 -0.28 29.71 4.70
C ALA A 20 -0.60 28.38 5.37
N SER A 21 -1.84 28.23 5.80
CA SER A 21 -2.42 26.93 6.11
C SER A 21 -2.39 26.16 4.80
N ALA A 22 -1.42 25.26 4.65
CA ALA A 22 -1.38 24.30 3.55
C ALA A 22 -2.72 23.52 3.63
N THR A 23 -3.61 23.91 2.75
CA THR A 23 -4.96 23.34 2.66
C THR A 23 -4.84 21.90 2.18
N LEU A 24 -5.08 20.95 3.09
CA LEU A 24 -5.61 19.62 2.78
C LEU A 24 -7.02 19.70 2.12
N ALA A 25 -7.36 20.85 1.55
CA ALA A 25 -8.69 21.25 1.14
C ALA A 25 -9.19 20.58 -0.14
N ASN A 26 -8.42 19.70 -0.77
CA ASN A 26 -8.79 19.07 -2.04
C ASN A 26 -8.89 17.54 -2.00
N VAL A 27 -8.67 16.88 -0.84
CA VAL A 27 -8.85 15.44 -0.75
C VAL A 27 -10.34 15.13 -0.56
N PRO A 28 -10.98 14.35 -1.45
CA PRO A 28 -12.36 13.94 -1.26
C PRO A 28 -12.58 13.30 0.11
N PRO A 29 -13.65 13.65 0.85
CA PRO A 29 -13.85 13.20 2.23
C PRO A 29 -13.92 11.69 2.40
N ASP A 30 -14.52 10.98 1.43
CA ASP A 30 -14.59 9.52 1.40
C ASP A 30 -13.21 8.87 1.19
N LEU A 31 -12.38 9.43 0.30
CA LEU A 31 -10.99 8.99 0.13
C LEU A 31 -10.17 9.23 1.41
N ALA A 32 -10.28 10.41 2.01
CA ALA A 32 -9.56 10.73 3.24
C ALA A 32 -9.95 9.78 4.38
N SER A 33 -11.25 9.50 4.54
CA SER A 33 -11.77 8.57 5.54
C SER A 33 -11.29 7.14 5.29
N ALA A 34 -11.37 6.66 4.05
CA ALA A 34 -10.92 5.33 3.67
C ALA A 34 -9.42 5.13 3.93
N LEU A 35 -8.59 6.08 3.54
CA LEU A 35 -7.13 6.01 3.75
C LEU A 35 -6.72 6.04 5.22
N LYS A 36 -7.47 6.70 6.09
CA LYS A 36 -7.16 6.79 7.53
C LYS A 36 -7.13 5.44 8.21
N THR A 37 -8.03 4.55 7.83
CA THR A 37 -8.18 3.21 8.45
C THR A 37 -7.53 2.10 7.64
N PHE A 38 -7.19 2.37 6.39
CA PHE A 38 -6.67 1.36 5.47
C PHE A 38 -5.32 0.79 5.89
N ARG A 39 -5.20 -0.52 5.78
CA ARG A 39 -3.96 -1.29 5.94
C ARG A 39 -3.87 -2.31 4.82
N THR A 40 -2.69 -2.45 4.26
CA THR A 40 -2.42 -3.45 3.20
C THR A 40 -2.42 -4.87 3.74
N ASP A 41 -2.06 -5.04 5.01
CA ASP A 41 -1.94 -6.33 5.66
C ASP A 41 -3.21 -6.73 6.42
N ALA A 42 -3.33 -8.02 6.70
CA ALA A 42 -4.39 -8.52 7.58
C ALA A 42 -4.31 -7.86 8.97
N PRO A 43 -5.46 -7.52 9.58
CA PRO A 43 -5.50 -6.89 10.89
C PRO A 43 -4.84 -7.79 11.95
N ARG A 44 -4.24 -7.16 12.96
CA ARG A 44 -3.61 -7.87 14.07
C ARG A 44 -4.58 -8.82 14.76
N GLY A 45 -4.12 -10.01 15.10
CA GLY A 45 -4.93 -11.02 15.77
C GLY A 45 -5.84 -11.84 14.85
N TRP A 46 -5.65 -11.76 13.54
CA TRP A 46 -6.33 -12.60 12.57
C TRP A 46 -5.38 -13.65 12.01
N SER A 47 -5.79 -14.89 12.05
CA SER A 47 -5.17 -16.03 11.37
C SER A 47 -5.79 -16.20 9.99
N PHE A 48 -5.04 -16.72 9.02
CA PHE A 48 -5.53 -16.93 7.65
C PHE A 48 -4.67 -17.95 6.92
N THR A 49 -5.20 -18.45 5.82
CA THR A 49 -4.48 -19.27 4.84
C THR A 49 -4.11 -18.41 3.64
N GLN A 50 -2.88 -18.53 3.17
CA GLN A 50 -2.37 -17.86 1.98
C GLN A 50 -2.00 -18.91 0.93
N THR A 51 -2.60 -18.81 -0.26
CA THR A 51 -2.22 -19.61 -1.43
C THR A 51 -1.51 -18.71 -2.43
N THR A 52 -0.26 -19.04 -2.73
CA THR A 52 0.57 -18.31 -3.71
C THR A 52 0.76 -19.15 -4.96
N HIS A 53 0.46 -18.58 -6.11
CA HIS A 53 0.77 -19.13 -7.43
C HIS A 53 1.78 -18.20 -8.10
N ALA A 54 2.96 -18.72 -8.45
CA ALA A 54 4.01 -17.95 -9.11
C ALA A 54 4.84 -18.86 -10.02
N GLN A 55 5.03 -18.47 -11.28
CA GLN A 55 5.92 -19.17 -12.22
C GLN A 55 5.62 -20.68 -12.34
N GLY A 56 4.34 -21.06 -12.35
CA GLY A 56 3.92 -22.46 -12.47
C GLY A 56 4.01 -23.28 -11.17
N GLN A 57 4.47 -22.69 -10.08
CA GLN A 57 4.51 -23.31 -8.76
C GLN A 57 3.36 -22.83 -7.88
N SER A 58 2.93 -23.66 -6.93
CA SER A 58 1.93 -23.29 -5.95
C SER A 58 2.39 -23.60 -4.53
N ARG A 59 2.04 -22.71 -3.60
CA ARG A 59 2.36 -22.86 -2.19
C ARG A 59 1.18 -22.45 -1.33
N VAL A 60 0.84 -23.29 -0.35
CA VAL A 60 -0.20 -23.00 0.65
C VAL A 60 0.46 -22.87 2.02
N GLU A 61 0.29 -21.71 2.64
CA GLU A 61 0.85 -21.36 3.95
C GLU A 61 -0.30 -20.97 4.89
N HIS A 62 -0.16 -21.29 6.15
CA HIS A 62 -1.08 -20.84 7.19
C HIS A 62 -0.37 -19.91 8.17
N PHE A 63 -0.96 -18.75 8.41
CA PHE A 63 -0.53 -17.79 9.43
C PHE A 63 -1.43 -17.94 10.66
N ASP A 64 -0.83 -18.28 11.79
CA ASP A 64 -1.51 -18.39 13.09
C ASP A 64 -1.11 -17.23 14.00
N ALA A 65 -2.02 -16.27 14.18
CA ALA A 65 -1.79 -15.08 14.98
C ALA A 65 -1.62 -15.35 16.48
N ALA A 66 -2.03 -16.53 16.96
CA ALA A 66 -1.92 -16.92 18.38
C ALA A 66 -0.54 -17.46 18.75
N ARG A 67 0.28 -17.83 17.75
CA ARG A 67 1.62 -18.36 17.98
C ARG A 67 2.69 -17.27 18.18
N PRO A 68 3.82 -17.61 18.80
CA PRO A 68 5.00 -16.74 18.83
C PRO A 68 5.44 -16.34 17.41
N GLU A 69 6.04 -15.18 17.25
CA GLU A 69 6.35 -14.56 15.97
C GLU A 69 7.07 -15.49 14.98
N PHE A 70 8.05 -16.27 15.44
CA PHE A 70 8.84 -17.17 14.59
C PHE A 70 8.10 -18.46 14.18
N ASP A 71 6.98 -18.79 14.85
CA ASP A 71 6.21 -20.01 14.61
C ASP A 71 4.86 -19.75 13.95
N ARG A 72 4.56 -18.50 13.62
CA ARG A 72 3.25 -18.10 13.06
C ARG A 72 2.98 -18.70 11.70
N TRP A 73 4.01 -18.92 10.89
CA TRP A 73 3.85 -19.43 9.53
C TRP A 73 4.14 -20.91 9.46
N THR A 74 3.24 -21.66 8.85
CA THR A 74 3.37 -23.09 8.59
C THR A 74 3.15 -23.35 7.11
N LEU A 75 4.08 -24.03 6.44
CA LEU A 75 3.91 -24.52 5.07
C LEU A 75 3.01 -25.73 5.08
N LEU A 76 1.81 -25.63 4.48
CA LEU A 76 0.83 -26.71 4.42
C LEU A 76 0.95 -27.55 3.16
N LYS A 77 1.20 -26.92 2.00
CA LYS A 77 1.36 -27.60 0.71
C LYS A 77 2.41 -26.92 -0.15
N GLN A 78 3.11 -27.72 -0.93
CA GLN A 78 4.00 -27.29 -2.01
C GLN A 78 3.61 -28.06 -3.28
N ASP A 79 3.24 -27.32 -4.34
CA ASP A 79 2.80 -27.87 -5.63
C ASP A 79 1.68 -28.94 -5.49
N GLY A 80 0.69 -28.62 -4.66
CA GLY A 80 -0.49 -29.44 -4.41
C GLY A 80 -0.27 -30.63 -3.45
N ARG A 81 0.95 -30.95 -3.03
CA ARG A 81 1.30 -32.08 -2.14
C ARG A 81 1.76 -31.60 -0.75
N ALA A 82 1.83 -32.50 0.20
CA ALA A 82 2.46 -32.26 1.49
C ALA A 82 3.95 -31.90 1.29
N PRO A 83 4.47 -30.89 1.99
CA PRO A 83 5.87 -30.49 1.86
C PRO A 83 6.81 -31.53 2.47
N SER A 84 7.95 -31.75 1.84
CA SER A 84 9.04 -32.55 2.40
C SER A 84 9.66 -31.86 3.63
N GLN A 85 10.47 -32.61 4.40
CA GLN A 85 11.20 -32.04 5.53
C GLN A 85 12.19 -30.94 5.09
N GLU A 86 12.81 -31.10 3.93
CA GLU A 86 13.72 -30.11 3.34
C GLU A 86 12.97 -28.82 3.00
N GLU A 87 11.82 -28.93 2.32
CA GLU A 87 10.98 -27.76 1.97
C GLU A 87 10.48 -27.03 3.21
N GLN A 88 10.14 -27.73 4.28
CA GLN A 88 9.76 -27.14 5.56
C GLN A 88 10.96 -26.39 6.20
N ASN A 89 12.14 -26.96 6.18
CA ASN A 89 13.34 -26.35 6.72
C ASN A 89 13.73 -25.09 5.93
N ASP A 90 13.70 -25.16 4.61
CA ASP A 90 13.93 -24.02 3.72
C ASP A 90 12.92 -22.91 3.95
N HIS A 91 11.65 -23.26 4.12
CA HIS A 91 10.60 -22.31 4.45
C HIS A 91 10.89 -21.56 5.75
N LYS A 92 11.20 -22.29 6.84
CA LYS A 92 11.58 -21.70 8.14
C LYS A 92 12.81 -20.79 8.00
N GLN A 93 13.83 -21.21 7.27
CA GLN A 93 15.02 -20.39 7.06
C GLN A 93 14.74 -19.09 6.30
N LYS A 94 13.86 -19.14 5.28
CA LYS A 94 13.42 -17.96 4.53
C LYS A 94 12.63 -16.98 5.43
N LEU A 95 11.78 -17.49 6.33
CA LEU A 95 11.04 -16.67 7.29
C LEU A 95 11.97 -15.95 8.25
N THR A 96 12.97 -16.63 8.81
CA THR A 96 13.97 -16.03 9.70
C THR A 96 14.73 -14.87 9.03
N ARG A 97 15.03 -15.00 7.73
CA ARG A 97 15.68 -13.93 6.95
C ARG A 97 14.74 -12.74 6.65
N ARG A 98 13.42 -12.97 6.57
CA ARG A 98 12.41 -11.92 6.31
C ARG A 98 12.05 -11.09 7.55
N SER A 99 12.35 -11.61 8.72
CA SER A 99 12.06 -10.99 10.03
C SER A 99 12.83 -9.70 10.32
N SER A 100 13.33 -8.99 9.32
CA SER A 100 13.85 -7.64 9.53
C SER A 100 12.68 -6.67 9.64
N ASN A 101 12.52 -6.08 10.79
CA ASN A 101 11.51 -5.14 11.28
C ASN A 101 11.30 -3.85 10.44
N ARG A 102 11.03 -3.95 9.16
CA ARG A 102 10.56 -2.80 8.40
C ARG A 102 9.04 -2.83 8.34
N THR A 103 8.41 -2.08 9.21
CA THR A 103 7.01 -1.70 9.03
C THR A 103 6.93 -0.92 7.72
N ALA A 104 6.22 -1.45 6.74
CA ALA A 104 5.98 -0.71 5.51
C ALA A 104 5.27 0.62 5.88
N PRO A 105 5.68 1.75 5.28
CA PRO A 105 5.01 3.01 5.52
C PRO A 105 3.53 2.91 5.13
N LEU A 106 2.68 3.66 5.82
CA LEU A 106 1.26 3.67 5.52
C LEU A 106 1.01 4.18 4.10
N LEU A 107 -0.01 3.68 3.44
CA LEU A 107 -0.34 4.09 2.06
C LEU A 107 -0.56 5.60 1.95
N ASN A 108 -1.27 6.21 2.89
CA ASN A 108 -1.48 7.66 2.93
C ASN A 108 -0.20 8.49 3.08
N GLU A 109 0.87 7.91 3.62
CA GLU A 109 2.18 8.56 3.72
C GLU A 109 2.93 8.53 2.39
N GLN A 110 2.63 7.55 1.53
CA GLN A 110 3.27 7.34 0.24
C GLN A 110 2.55 8.07 -0.91
N LEU A 111 1.24 8.33 -0.78
CA LEU A 111 0.46 9.00 -1.82
C LEU A 111 0.66 10.51 -1.81
N ASP A 112 0.80 11.10 -3.00
CA ASP A 112 0.62 12.52 -3.18
C ASP A 112 -0.88 12.83 -3.31
N LEU A 113 -1.44 13.34 -2.22
CA LEU A 113 -2.86 13.67 -2.10
C LEU A 113 -3.15 15.14 -2.40
N SER A 114 -2.21 15.90 -2.92
CA SER A 114 -2.43 17.32 -3.27
C SER A 114 -3.43 17.48 -4.42
N HIS A 115 -3.43 16.52 -5.36
CA HIS A 115 -4.31 16.54 -6.55
C HIS A 115 -4.76 15.12 -6.92
N PRO A 116 -5.64 14.49 -6.12
CA PRO A 116 -6.22 13.19 -6.49
C PRO A 116 -7.17 13.40 -7.67
N GLU A 117 -7.03 12.57 -8.70
CA GLU A 117 -7.93 12.57 -9.86
C GLU A 117 -9.13 11.66 -9.57
N THR A 118 -10.35 12.19 -9.68
CA THR A 118 -11.56 11.37 -9.68
C THR A 118 -11.76 10.77 -11.07
N VAL A 119 -11.57 9.47 -11.20
CA VAL A 119 -11.69 8.73 -12.48
C VAL A 119 -13.15 8.40 -12.78
N SER A 120 -13.89 7.97 -11.75
CA SER A 120 -15.33 7.67 -11.85
C SER A 120 -15.98 7.79 -10.47
N GLU A 121 -17.27 8.08 -10.47
CA GLU A 121 -18.06 8.20 -9.25
C GLU A 121 -19.48 7.71 -9.47
N THR A 122 -19.99 6.95 -8.50
CA THR A 122 -21.38 6.50 -8.39
C THR A 122 -21.87 6.76 -6.95
N PRO A 123 -23.15 6.56 -6.63
CA PRO A 123 -23.62 6.63 -5.24
C PRO A 123 -22.92 5.66 -4.29
N GLU A 124 -22.48 4.49 -4.79
CA GLU A 124 -21.87 3.43 -3.99
C GLU A 124 -20.36 3.45 -4.01
N ARG A 125 -19.74 3.87 -5.11
CA ARG A 125 -18.29 3.76 -5.33
C ARG A 125 -17.71 5.00 -5.95
N ALA A 126 -16.48 5.30 -5.54
CA ALA A 126 -15.65 6.29 -6.21
C ALA A 126 -14.28 5.69 -6.54
N THR A 127 -13.76 6.02 -7.72
CA THR A 127 -12.43 5.60 -8.16
C THR A 127 -11.53 6.81 -8.23
N TYR A 128 -10.43 6.75 -7.49
CA TYR A 128 -9.44 7.82 -7.42
C TYR A 128 -8.10 7.35 -7.97
N ARG A 129 -7.41 8.22 -8.68
CA ARG A 129 -6.03 8.00 -9.14
C ARG A 129 -5.11 9.01 -8.48
N CYS A 130 -4.07 8.53 -7.79
CA CYS A 130 -3.12 9.33 -7.06
C CYS A 130 -1.69 9.03 -7.53
N PRO A 131 -0.83 10.04 -7.70
CA PRO A 131 0.60 9.83 -7.84
C PRO A 131 1.20 9.34 -6.51
N LEU A 132 2.37 8.71 -6.59
CA LEU A 132 3.19 8.49 -5.42
C LEU A 132 4.04 9.72 -5.13
N LYS A 133 4.30 9.98 -3.85
CA LYS A 133 5.29 11.00 -3.46
C LYS A 133 6.65 10.62 -4.01
N PRO A 134 7.50 11.61 -4.35
CA PRO A 134 8.88 11.33 -4.71
C PRO A 134 9.56 10.46 -3.65
N GLY A 135 10.32 9.46 -4.10
CA GLY A 135 11.14 8.65 -3.22
C GLY A 135 12.32 9.44 -2.62
N GLU A 136 13.18 8.74 -1.89
CA GLU A 136 14.44 9.32 -1.39
C GLU A 136 15.29 9.86 -2.53
N ALA A 137 16.24 10.75 -2.21
CA ALA A 137 17.10 11.41 -3.20
C ALA A 137 17.74 10.36 -4.15
N GLY A 138 17.44 10.49 -5.44
CA GLY A 138 17.91 9.57 -6.50
C GLY A 138 16.91 8.50 -6.94
N ASP A 139 15.87 8.19 -6.18
CA ASP A 139 14.80 7.29 -6.62
C ASP A 139 13.75 8.05 -7.44
N LYS A 140 13.78 7.85 -8.75
CA LYS A 140 12.81 8.43 -9.69
C LYS A 140 11.64 7.46 -10.01
N THR A 141 11.61 6.27 -9.42
CA THR A 141 10.62 5.23 -9.74
C THR A 141 9.19 5.69 -9.46
N ALA A 142 8.97 6.40 -8.37
CA ALA A 142 7.67 6.94 -7.98
C ALA A 142 7.01 7.80 -9.07
N ALA A 143 7.79 8.54 -9.87
CA ALA A 143 7.27 9.38 -10.93
C ALA A 143 6.59 8.59 -12.07
N PHE A 144 6.98 7.33 -12.24
CA PHE A 144 6.43 6.42 -13.26
C PHE A 144 5.27 5.58 -12.74
N LEU A 145 4.93 5.68 -11.47
CA LEU A 145 3.88 4.86 -10.86
C LEU A 145 2.64 5.69 -10.55
N ARG A 146 1.48 5.05 -10.66
CA ARG A 146 0.19 5.59 -10.24
C ARG A 146 -0.53 4.55 -9.40
N VAL A 147 -1.23 5.05 -8.40
CA VAL A 147 -2.09 4.25 -7.54
C VAL A 147 -3.53 4.58 -7.86
N THR A 148 -4.31 3.57 -8.23
CA THR A 148 -5.76 3.69 -8.41
C THR A 148 -6.45 3.01 -7.24
N LEU A 149 -7.39 3.70 -6.61
CA LEU A 149 -8.13 3.25 -5.44
C LEU A 149 -9.62 3.22 -5.77
N VAL A 150 -10.28 2.11 -5.47
CA VAL A 150 -11.75 2.03 -5.48
C VAL A 150 -12.23 2.09 -4.04
N VAL A 151 -12.98 3.14 -3.72
CA VAL A 151 -13.56 3.38 -2.40
C VAL A 151 -15.03 3.01 -2.43
N HIS A 152 -15.47 2.16 -1.50
CA HIS A 152 -16.88 1.90 -1.23
C HIS A 152 -17.39 2.99 -0.29
N LYS A 153 -18.20 3.91 -0.82
CA LYS A 153 -18.66 5.13 -0.12
C LYS A 153 -19.48 4.85 1.14
N PRO A 154 -20.43 3.89 1.14
CA PRO A 154 -21.23 3.62 2.34
C PRO A 154 -20.40 3.14 3.53
N THR A 155 -19.35 2.34 3.33
CA THR A 155 -18.50 1.84 4.41
C THR A 155 -17.21 2.62 4.58
N GLN A 156 -16.91 3.56 3.67
CA GLN A 156 -15.67 4.34 3.64
C GLN A 156 -14.42 3.44 3.67
N CYS A 157 -14.45 2.34 2.91
CA CYS A 157 -13.37 1.37 2.84
C CYS A 157 -12.84 1.24 1.41
N ILE A 158 -11.55 0.90 1.30
CA ILE A 158 -10.94 0.60 0.00
C ILE A 158 -11.30 -0.84 -0.36
N GLU A 159 -11.99 -1.04 -1.50
CA GLU A 159 -12.30 -2.36 -2.07
C GLU A 159 -11.16 -2.90 -2.91
N SER A 160 -10.46 -2.01 -3.62
CA SER A 160 -9.29 -2.41 -4.40
C SER A 160 -8.26 -1.29 -4.48
N LEU A 161 -7.01 -1.72 -4.63
CA LEU A 161 -5.86 -0.87 -4.85
C LEU A 161 -5.08 -1.44 -6.02
N GLU A 162 -4.80 -0.61 -7.02
CA GLU A 162 -3.94 -0.94 -8.14
C GLU A 162 -2.72 -0.03 -8.14
N ILE A 163 -1.53 -0.61 -8.29
CA ILE A 163 -0.29 0.12 -8.56
C ILE A 163 0.17 -0.29 -9.95
N ALA A 164 0.28 0.67 -10.86
CA ALA A 164 0.72 0.41 -12.23
C ALA A 164 1.68 1.50 -12.71
N ASN A 165 2.55 1.13 -13.65
CA ASN A 165 3.38 2.13 -14.32
C ASN A 165 2.60 2.84 -15.44
N THR A 166 2.93 4.12 -15.65
CA THR A 166 2.33 4.96 -16.69
C THR A 166 3.11 4.96 -18.00
N GLY A 167 4.28 4.34 -18.00
CA GLY A 167 5.16 4.21 -19.14
C GLY A 167 6.39 3.39 -18.75
N GLU A 168 7.22 3.06 -19.73
CA GLU A 168 8.44 2.31 -19.47
C GLU A 168 9.40 3.12 -18.59
N PHE A 169 10.11 2.46 -17.69
CA PHE A 169 11.10 3.08 -16.83
C PHE A 169 12.25 2.14 -16.49
N SER A 170 13.34 2.72 -15.99
CA SER A 170 14.52 1.98 -15.55
C SER A 170 14.78 2.27 -14.07
N PRO A 171 14.42 1.34 -13.16
CA PRO A 171 14.62 1.54 -11.72
C PRO A 171 16.10 1.53 -11.32
N THR A 172 16.94 0.87 -12.11
CA THR A 172 18.39 0.82 -11.93
C THR A 172 19.08 0.58 -13.26
N PHE A 173 20.41 0.78 -13.30
CA PHE A 173 21.21 0.55 -14.50
C PHE A 173 21.04 -0.89 -15.03
N GLY A 174 20.81 -1.00 -16.33
CA GLY A 174 20.66 -2.28 -17.02
C GLY A 174 19.29 -2.95 -16.84
N VAL A 175 18.35 -2.38 -16.10
CA VAL A 175 16.99 -2.89 -15.94
C VAL A 175 16.01 -1.96 -16.61
N LYS A 176 15.15 -2.51 -17.48
CA LYS A 176 14.04 -1.80 -18.13
C LYS A 176 12.73 -2.51 -17.80
N ILE A 177 11.81 -1.79 -17.17
CA ILE A 177 10.44 -2.26 -16.92
C ILE A 177 9.54 -1.69 -17.99
N VAL A 178 8.84 -2.56 -18.68
CA VAL A 178 7.87 -2.21 -19.74
C VAL A 178 6.48 -2.12 -19.14
N GLU A 179 6.12 -3.11 -18.31
CA GLU A 179 4.83 -3.18 -17.65
C GLU A 179 5.00 -3.71 -16.23
N MET A 180 4.39 -3.02 -15.30
CA MET A 180 4.27 -3.45 -13.91
C MET A 180 2.86 -3.09 -13.43
N LYS A 181 2.15 -4.10 -12.94
CA LYS A 181 0.83 -3.95 -12.39
C LYS A 181 0.66 -4.85 -11.17
N THR A 182 0.25 -4.26 -10.06
CA THR A 182 -0.15 -5.01 -8.85
C THR A 182 -1.56 -4.58 -8.48
N VAL A 183 -2.47 -5.54 -8.36
CA VAL A 183 -3.85 -5.32 -7.94
C VAL A 183 -4.07 -6.05 -6.62
N MET A 184 -4.57 -5.35 -5.62
CA MET A 184 -4.98 -5.90 -4.33
C MET A 184 -6.48 -5.69 -4.17
N THR A 185 -7.20 -6.72 -3.72
CA THR A 185 -8.64 -6.64 -3.43
C THR A 185 -8.91 -6.94 -1.97
N TYR A 186 -9.97 -6.35 -1.44
CA TYR A 186 -10.33 -6.43 -0.03
C TYR A 186 -11.82 -6.74 0.11
N SER A 187 -12.19 -7.46 1.18
CA SER A 187 -13.59 -7.63 1.55
C SER A 187 -14.15 -6.32 2.11
N LEU A 188 -15.45 -6.10 1.93
CA LEU A 188 -16.14 -5.07 2.70
C LEU A 188 -16.22 -5.48 4.17
N PRO A 189 -16.14 -4.52 5.11
CA PRO A 189 -16.31 -4.82 6.53
C PRO A 189 -17.75 -5.23 6.83
N SER A 190 -17.92 -6.06 7.84
CA SER A 190 -19.21 -6.41 8.43
C SER A 190 -19.22 -6.07 9.93
N ALA A 191 -20.33 -6.32 10.63
CA ALA A 191 -20.47 -5.97 12.05
C ALA A 191 -19.31 -6.50 12.93
N ASN A 192 -18.77 -7.68 12.63
CA ASN A 192 -17.74 -8.33 13.44
C ASN A 192 -16.42 -8.60 12.69
N THR A 193 -16.34 -8.21 11.43
CA THR A 193 -15.19 -8.49 10.56
C THR A 193 -14.74 -7.19 9.91
N PRO A 194 -13.50 -6.76 10.12
CA PRO A 194 -12.95 -5.62 9.40
C PRO A 194 -12.75 -5.94 7.91
N SER A 195 -12.39 -4.95 7.12
CA SER A 195 -11.92 -5.20 5.76
C SER A 195 -10.66 -6.09 5.80
N LEU A 196 -10.65 -7.15 5.01
CA LEU A 196 -9.60 -8.16 4.96
C LEU A 196 -9.05 -8.28 3.54
N PRO A 197 -7.75 -8.47 3.33
CA PRO A 197 -7.19 -8.80 2.03
C PRO A 197 -7.86 -10.05 1.45
N LEU A 198 -8.14 -10.06 0.16
CA LEU A 198 -8.68 -11.23 -0.55
C LEU A 198 -7.67 -11.75 -1.57
N THR A 199 -7.15 -10.87 -2.41
CA THR A 199 -6.20 -11.26 -3.44
C THR A 199 -5.11 -10.20 -3.62
N VAL A 200 -3.93 -10.67 -4.05
CA VAL A 200 -2.88 -9.82 -4.62
C VAL A 200 -2.46 -10.47 -5.93
N ALA A 201 -2.61 -9.75 -7.03
CA ALA A 201 -2.16 -10.20 -8.35
C ALA A 201 -1.09 -9.23 -8.85
N THR A 202 0.08 -9.75 -9.21
CA THR A 202 1.19 -8.98 -9.74
C THR A 202 1.57 -9.50 -11.11
N HIS A 203 1.68 -8.60 -12.06
CA HIS A 203 2.22 -8.83 -13.39
C HIS A 203 3.40 -7.89 -13.60
N LEU A 204 4.52 -8.45 -14.03
CA LEU A 204 5.74 -7.71 -14.35
C LEU A 204 6.27 -8.17 -15.69
N ARG A 205 6.58 -7.24 -16.58
CA ARG A 205 7.26 -7.48 -17.85
C ARG A 205 8.40 -6.50 -18.04
N GLY A 206 9.57 -7.03 -18.33
CA GLY A 206 10.76 -6.20 -18.46
C GLY A 206 11.95 -6.96 -18.99
N ARG A 207 13.11 -6.30 -18.95
CA ARG A 207 14.39 -6.87 -19.38
C ARG A 207 15.53 -6.44 -18.46
N ALA A 208 16.48 -7.33 -18.23
CA ALA A 208 17.76 -7.03 -17.60
C ALA A 208 18.88 -7.20 -18.61
N PHE A 209 19.79 -6.23 -18.67
CA PHE A 209 20.97 -6.22 -19.54
C PHE A 209 20.66 -6.57 -21.02
N LEU A 210 19.51 -6.10 -21.54
CA LEU A 210 19.01 -6.28 -22.90
C LEU A 210 18.65 -7.72 -23.30
N VAL A 211 19.08 -8.73 -22.58
CA VAL A 211 18.99 -10.14 -22.99
C VAL A 211 18.15 -11.01 -22.05
N LYS A 212 18.06 -10.67 -20.78
CA LYS A 212 17.31 -11.48 -19.79
C LYS A 212 15.90 -10.93 -19.60
N SER A 213 14.87 -11.72 -19.94
CA SER A 213 13.49 -11.40 -19.58
C SER A 213 13.31 -11.34 -18.05
N LEU A 214 12.50 -10.41 -17.62
CA LEU A 214 12.06 -10.22 -16.22
C LEU A 214 10.56 -10.47 -16.06
N ASP A 215 9.96 -11.28 -16.97
CA ASP A 215 8.55 -11.56 -16.94
C ASP A 215 8.22 -12.39 -15.69
N ALA A 216 7.27 -11.91 -14.91
CA ALA A 216 6.82 -12.56 -13.69
C ALA A 216 5.32 -12.35 -13.50
N GLU A 217 4.64 -13.44 -13.18
CA GLU A 217 3.25 -13.42 -12.74
C GLU A 217 3.16 -14.06 -11.37
N MET A 218 2.42 -13.43 -10.47
CA MET A 218 2.17 -13.94 -9.14
C MET A 218 0.74 -13.62 -8.73
N THR A 219 0.05 -14.62 -8.20
CA THR A 219 -1.25 -14.43 -7.56
C THR A 219 -1.19 -14.98 -6.15
N VAL A 220 -1.65 -14.19 -5.19
CA VAL A 220 -1.82 -14.59 -3.80
C VAL A 220 -3.29 -14.50 -3.46
N VAL A 221 -3.86 -15.58 -2.92
CA VAL A 221 -5.25 -15.64 -2.45
C VAL A 221 -5.22 -15.87 -0.95
N PHE A 222 -6.01 -15.07 -0.22
CA PHE A 222 -6.18 -15.19 1.22
C PHE A 222 -7.54 -15.78 1.54
N SER A 223 -7.59 -16.77 2.44
CA SER A 223 -8.81 -17.47 2.85
C SER A 223 -8.77 -17.87 4.32
N ASP A 224 -9.82 -18.52 4.79
CA ASP A 224 -9.93 -19.13 6.11
C ASP A 224 -9.58 -18.18 7.26
N TYR A 225 -10.05 -16.95 7.15
CA TYR A 225 -9.84 -15.94 8.17
C TYR A 225 -10.51 -16.32 9.49
N ALA A 226 -9.73 -16.34 10.57
CA ALA A 226 -10.20 -16.59 11.91
C ALA A 226 -9.60 -15.60 12.90
N LYS A 227 -10.41 -15.00 13.76
CA LYS A 227 -9.92 -14.15 14.83
C LYS A 227 -9.31 -15.01 15.92
N ALA A 228 -8.05 -14.77 16.29
CA ALA A 228 -7.41 -15.45 17.40
C ALA A 228 -8.21 -15.22 18.68
N GLY A 229 -8.61 -16.29 19.37
CA GLY A 229 -9.33 -16.18 20.65
C GLY A 229 -8.49 -15.44 21.67
N LYS A 230 -9.11 -14.57 22.47
CA LYS A 230 -8.47 -14.09 23.70
C LYS A 230 -8.26 -15.29 24.60
N LYS A 231 -7.00 -15.68 24.84
CA LYS A 231 -6.69 -16.59 25.94
C LYS A 231 -6.85 -15.85 27.26
#